data_e235e79e9198503f3659a8a3196ddcce
#
_entry.id   e235e79e9198503f3659a8a3196ddcce
#
_cell.length_a   1.000
_cell.length_b   1.000
_cell.length_c   1.000
_cell.angle_alpha   90.00
_cell.angle_beta   90.00
_cell.angle_gamma   90.00
#
_symmetry.space_group_name_H-M   'P 1'
#
loop_
_entity.id
_entity.type
_entity.pdbx_description
1 polymer ?
#
loop_
_entity_poly.entity_id
_entity_poly.type
_entity_poly.pdbx_seq_one_letter_code
_entity_poly.pdbx_strand_id
1 'polypeptide(L)'
;MAAKKTAQRKSTTPSYTVPGMTTKEGGEIAAVLQDRLNALTDLHLTLKHVHWNVVGPQFIAVHEMLDPQVDAVRAMSDVLAERIATLGASPVGTPGSLVAQRSWDDYSLGRAGAIEHLGALDVVYTGVIEDHREAIEKTGDPDPVTEDILIAQSGQLELFHWFIRAHLEDPGGHLATASASTERSAAAKTARVSTR
;
A
#
# COMPACT_ATOMS: atom_id res chain seq x y z
N MET A 1 13.11 31.67 -7.57
CA MET A 1 13.16 30.22 -7.22
C MET A 1 12.93 30.09 -5.72
N ALA A 2 11.74 29.67 -5.28
CA ALA A 2 11.44 29.47 -3.86
C ALA A 2 12.05 28.14 -3.42
N ALA A 3 12.94 28.18 -2.42
CA ALA A 3 13.55 27.00 -1.84
C ALA A 3 12.46 26.09 -1.24
N LYS A 4 12.34 24.84 -1.71
CA LYS A 4 11.53 23.80 -1.07
C LYS A 4 12.05 23.62 0.35
N LYS A 5 11.32 24.11 1.36
CA LYS A 5 11.55 23.72 2.75
C LYS A 5 11.25 22.23 2.86
N THR A 6 12.29 21.42 2.97
CA THR A 6 12.19 20.03 3.40
C THR A 6 11.56 20.04 4.79
N ALA A 7 10.33 19.57 4.91
CA ALA A 7 9.67 19.43 6.19
C ALA A 7 10.40 18.34 6.96
N GLN A 8 11.26 18.74 7.88
CA GLN A 8 11.99 17.84 8.76
C GLN A 8 10.97 17.15 9.66
N ARG A 9 10.89 15.83 9.54
CA ARG A 9 10.06 14.95 10.38
C ARG A 9 10.46 15.18 11.85
N LYS A 10 9.70 15.98 12.58
CA LYS A 10 9.81 16.05 14.02
C LYS A 10 9.19 14.78 14.57
N SER A 11 10.03 13.79 14.92
CA SER A 11 9.64 12.73 15.86
C SER A 11 9.39 13.43 17.20
N THR A 12 8.15 13.78 17.44
CA THR A 12 7.75 14.26 18.77
C THR A 12 7.38 13.03 19.58
N THR A 13 8.26 12.61 20.50
CA THR A 13 7.88 11.63 21.51
C THR A 13 6.56 12.08 22.14
N PRO A 14 5.51 11.25 22.14
CA PRO A 14 4.22 11.64 22.70
C PRO A 14 4.34 11.94 24.18
N SER A 15 3.48 12.82 24.70
CA SER A 15 3.45 13.15 26.13
C SER A 15 2.71 12.10 26.98
N TYR A 16 1.96 11.21 26.33
CA TYR A 16 1.26 10.06 26.90
C TYR A 16 1.20 8.94 25.88
N THR A 17 0.86 7.73 26.29
CA THR A 17 0.55 6.59 25.44
C THR A 17 -0.43 5.66 26.13
N VAL A 18 -0.69 4.48 25.60
CA VAL A 18 -1.57 3.49 26.21
C VAL A 18 -0.99 2.96 27.52
N PRO A 19 -1.83 2.56 28.50
CA PRO A 19 -1.37 1.95 29.72
C PRO A 19 -0.49 0.72 29.48
N GLY A 20 0.61 0.61 30.21
CA GLY A 20 1.56 -0.51 30.10
C GLY A 20 2.67 -0.33 29.08
N MET A 21 2.70 0.79 28.36
CA MET A 21 3.72 1.13 27.36
C MET A 21 4.42 2.44 27.75
N THR A 22 5.71 2.56 27.43
CA THR A 22 6.43 3.84 27.59
C THR A 22 6.13 4.78 26.42
N THR A 23 6.21 6.09 26.66
CA THR A 23 6.03 7.09 25.60
C THR A 23 7.06 6.99 24.48
N LYS A 24 8.24 6.45 24.77
CA LYS A 24 9.27 6.16 23.77
C LYS A 24 8.82 5.04 22.83
N GLU A 25 8.39 3.91 23.37
CA GLU A 25 7.86 2.78 22.59
C GLU A 25 6.65 3.19 21.75
N GLY A 26 5.69 3.89 22.34
CA GLY A 26 4.53 4.42 21.62
C GLY A 26 4.91 5.33 20.45
N GLY A 27 5.95 6.16 20.63
CA GLY A 27 6.47 7.02 19.57
C GLY A 27 7.18 6.24 18.43
N GLU A 28 7.92 5.19 18.77
CA GLU A 28 8.61 4.31 17.81
C GLU A 28 7.60 3.53 16.97
N ILE A 29 6.58 2.95 17.61
CA ILE A 29 5.49 2.24 16.93
C ILE A 29 4.68 3.20 16.04
N ALA A 30 4.33 4.37 16.53
CA ALA A 30 3.63 5.38 15.74
C ALA A 30 4.42 5.81 14.49
N ALA A 31 5.74 5.81 14.55
CA ALA A 31 6.57 6.08 13.37
C ALA A 31 6.49 4.96 12.32
N VAL A 32 6.49 3.69 12.73
CA VAL A 32 6.25 2.54 11.83
C VAL A 32 4.88 2.63 11.19
N LEU A 33 3.84 2.91 12.00
CA LEU A 33 2.47 3.04 11.51
C LEU A 33 2.29 4.22 10.54
N GLN A 34 3.02 5.32 10.73
CA GLN A 34 2.96 6.47 9.81
C GLN A 34 3.45 6.08 8.40
N ASP A 35 4.49 5.25 8.30
CA ASP A 35 4.97 4.76 7.02
C ASP A 35 3.93 3.84 6.34
N ARG A 36 3.24 3.01 7.11
CA ARG A 36 2.13 2.16 6.61
C ARG A 36 0.91 2.99 6.22
N LEU A 37 0.55 4.00 7.00
CA LEU A 37 -0.51 4.95 6.66
C LEU A 37 -0.24 5.65 5.32
N ASN A 38 0.99 6.08 5.08
CA ASN A 38 1.39 6.66 3.81
C ASN A 38 1.24 5.65 2.66
N ALA A 39 1.70 4.40 2.84
CA ALA A 39 1.62 3.35 1.84
C ALA A 39 0.17 2.98 1.49
N LEU A 40 -0.71 2.81 2.48
CA LEU A 40 -2.12 2.50 2.23
C LEU A 40 -2.87 3.69 1.60
N THR A 41 -2.54 4.92 2.00
CA THR A 41 -3.13 6.13 1.38
C THR A 41 -2.74 6.22 -0.09
N ASP A 42 -1.49 5.96 -0.44
CA ASP A 42 -1.00 5.95 -1.82
C ASP A 42 -1.61 4.78 -2.63
N LEU A 43 -1.69 3.59 -2.03
CA LEU A 43 -2.35 2.43 -2.64
C LEU A 43 -3.82 2.71 -2.97
N HIS A 44 -4.57 3.30 -2.03
CA HIS A 44 -5.96 3.71 -2.26
C HIS A 44 -6.08 4.63 -3.49
N LEU A 45 -5.22 5.64 -3.61
CA LEU A 45 -5.21 6.57 -4.75
C LEU A 45 -4.78 5.86 -6.05
N THR A 46 -3.79 4.97 -5.98
CA THR A 46 -3.31 4.16 -7.11
C THR A 46 -4.40 3.23 -7.64
N LEU A 47 -5.11 2.51 -6.77
CA LEU A 47 -6.23 1.66 -7.16
C LEU A 47 -7.34 2.47 -7.86
N LYS A 48 -7.64 3.66 -7.34
CA LYS A 48 -8.64 4.54 -7.96
C LYS A 48 -8.15 5.14 -9.27
N HIS A 49 -6.86 5.44 -9.39
CA HIS A 49 -6.25 5.84 -10.66
C HIS A 49 -6.38 4.73 -11.72
N VAL A 50 -6.09 3.48 -11.37
CA VAL A 50 -6.27 2.32 -12.26
C VAL A 50 -7.74 2.14 -12.64
N HIS A 51 -8.65 2.18 -11.67
CA HIS A 51 -10.09 2.08 -11.87
C HIS A 51 -10.61 3.09 -12.94
N TRP A 52 -10.07 4.30 -12.97
CA TRP A 52 -10.45 5.33 -13.97
C TRP A 52 -9.76 5.17 -15.32
N ASN A 53 -8.61 4.50 -15.37
CA ASN A 53 -7.73 4.47 -16.55
C ASN A 53 -7.69 3.12 -17.26
N VAL A 54 -8.27 2.06 -16.68
CA VAL A 54 -8.37 0.75 -17.30
C VAL A 54 -9.30 0.77 -18.51
N VAL A 55 -8.90 0.10 -19.60
CA VAL A 55 -9.67 -0.02 -20.84
C VAL A 55 -9.57 -1.44 -21.43
N GLY A 56 -10.36 -1.73 -22.43
CA GLY A 56 -10.29 -2.98 -23.20
C GLY A 56 -11.34 -4.02 -22.82
N PRO A 57 -11.21 -5.25 -23.36
CA PRO A 57 -12.26 -6.28 -23.22
C PRO A 57 -12.60 -6.69 -21.79
N GLN A 58 -11.61 -6.67 -20.86
CA GLN A 58 -11.80 -6.99 -19.44
C GLN A 58 -12.09 -5.76 -18.58
N PHE A 59 -12.38 -4.60 -19.19
CA PHE A 59 -12.59 -3.34 -18.49
C PHE A 59 -13.52 -3.48 -17.28
N ILE A 60 -14.75 -3.93 -17.49
CA ILE A 60 -15.77 -3.91 -16.43
C ILE A 60 -15.39 -4.84 -15.26
N ALA A 61 -14.82 -6.01 -15.56
CA ALA A 61 -14.42 -6.95 -14.52
C ALA A 61 -13.32 -6.37 -13.60
N VAL A 62 -12.30 -5.71 -14.16
CA VAL A 62 -11.22 -5.10 -13.38
C VAL A 62 -11.70 -3.82 -12.69
N HIS A 63 -12.47 -2.98 -13.38
CA HIS A 63 -13.06 -1.77 -12.84
C HIS A 63 -13.90 -2.06 -11.57
N GLU A 64 -14.81 -3.02 -11.62
CA GLU A 64 -15.65 -3.40 -10.48
C GLU A 64 -14.87 -4.17 -9.39
N MET A 65 -13.88 -4.99 -9.77
CA MET A 65 -13.02 -5.70 -8.80
C MET A 65 -12.23 -4.75 -7.91
N LEU A 66 -11.86 -3.57 -8.42
CA LEU A 66 -11.05 -2.62 -7.67
C LEU A 66 -11.85 -1.81 -6.65
N ASP A 67 -13.15 -1.57 -6.84
CA ASP A 67 -13.94 -0.75 -5.91
C ASP A 67 -13.94 -1.27 -4.47
N PRO A 68 -14.25 -2.55 -4.18
CA PRO A 68 -14.17 -3.07 -2.82
C PRO A 68 -12.75 -3.06 -2.24
N GLN A 69 -11.70 -3.16 -3.08
CA GLN A 69 -10.32 -3.01 -2.64
C GLN A 69 -10.01 -1.57 -2.21
N VAL A 70 -10.47 -0.58 -2.98
CA VAL A 70 -10.37 0.85 -2.64
C VAL A 70 -11.01 1.14 -1.28
N ASP A 71 -12.23 0.67 -1.08
CA ASP A 71 -12.97 0.89 0.17
C ASP A 71 -12.28 0.24 1.37
N ALA A 72 -11.80 -0.99 1.23
CA ALA A 72 -11.08 -1.72 2.28
C ALA A 72 -9.75 -1.04 2.63
N VAL A 73 -8.94 -0.66 1.64
CA VAL A 73 -7.64 0.00 1.87
C VAL A 73 -7.82 1.38 2.50
N ARG A 74 -8.89 2.10 2.15
CA ARG A 74 -9.26 3.35 2.80
C ARG A 74 -9.61 3.14 4.28
N ALA A 75 -10.39 2.10 4.59
CA ALA A 75 -10.72 1.76 5.98
C ALA A 75 -9.48 1.33 6.77
N MET A 76 -8.55 0.57 6.17
CA MET A 76 -7.27 0.22 6.78
C MET A 76 -6.46 1.47 7.14
N SER A 77 -6.43 2.49 6.26
CA SER A 77 -5.73 3.76 6.52
C SER A 77 -6.30 4.48 7.75
N ASP A 78 -7.63 4.48 7.90
CA ASP A 78 -8.32 5.09 9.04
C ASP A 78 -7.94 4.39 10.36
N VAL A 79 -7.97 3.06 10.38
CA VAL A 79 -7.55 2.25 11.53
C VAL A 79 -6.11 2.55 11.96
N LEU A 80 -5.16 2.69 11.01
CA LEU A 80 -3.78 3.04 11.33
C LEU A 80 -3.66 4.47 11.88
N ALA A 81 -4.38 5.43 11.29
CA ALA A 81 -4.39 6.81 11.77
C ALA A 81 -4.93 6.90 13.21
N GLU A 82 -6.04 6.21 13.50
CA GLU A 82 -6.61 6.14 14.85
C GLU A 82 -5.67 5.42 15.83
N ARG A 83 -4.96 4.36 15.39
CA ARG A 83 -3.96 3.70 16.24
C ARG A 83 -2.79 4.61 16.57
N ILE A 84 -2.27 5.39 15.61
CA ILE A 84 -1.25 6.42 15.85
C ILE A 84 -1.73 7.42 16.91
N ALA A 85 -2.97 7.90 16.79
CA ALA A 85 -3.57 8.83 17.76
C ALA A 85 -3.73 8.19 19.15
N THR A 86 -4.15 6.93 19.22
CA THR A 86 -4.28 6.17 20.47
C THR A 86 -2.95 6.01 21.19
N LEU A 87 -1.85 5.85 20.43
CA LEU A 87 -0.47 5.81 20.96
C LEU A 87 0.04 7.19 21.42
N GLY A 88 -0.79 8.25 21.32
CA GLY A 88 -0.45 9.61 21.76
C GLY A 88 0.31 10.43 20.70
N ALA A 89 0.51 9.92 19.50
CA ALA A 89 1.15 10.64 18.40
C ALA A 89 0.10 11.32 17.49
N SER A 90 0.54 12.17 16.59
CA SER A 90 -0.33 12.85 15.63
C SER A 90 -0.16 12.24 14.23
N PRO A 91 -1.17 11.55 13.67
CA PRO A 91 -1.11 11.04 12.32
C PRO A 91 -1.08 12.19 11.30
N VAL A 92 -0.31 12.01 10.25
CA VAL A 92 -0.16 13.01 9.18
C VAL A 92 -0.66 12.42 7.87
N GLY A 93 -1.85 12.86 7.42
CA GLY A 93 -2.53 12.33 6.22
C GLY A 93 -2.73 13.38 5.11
N THR A 94 -1.96 14.46 5.07
CA THR A 94 -2.10 15.48 4.03
C THR A 94 -1.33 15.09 2.75
N PRO A 95 -1.84 15.42 1.54
CA PRO A 95 -1.18 15.07 0.27
C PRO A 95 0.27 15.53 0.17
N GLY A 96 0.56 16.74 0.64
CA GLY A 96 1.93 17.27 0.61
C GLY A 96 2.88 16.51 1.52
N SER A 97 2.40 16.00 2.65
CA SER A 97 3.18 15.17 3.56
C SER A 97 3.43 13.77 2.98
N LEU A 98 2.42 13.16 2.38
CA LEU A 98 2.55 11.89 1.70
C LEU A 98 3.66 11.95 0.64
N VAL A 99 3.61 12.91 -0.27
CA VAL A 99 4.63 13.09 -1.31
C VAL A 99 6.03 13.39 -0.75
N ALA A 100 6.11 14.06 0.41
CA ALA A 100 7.40 14.40 1.04
C ALA A 100 8.01 13.22 1.82
N GLN A 101 7.22 12.25 2.26
CA GLN A 101 7.66 11.17 3.16
C GLN A 101 7.78 9.81 2.48
N ARG A 102 7.02 9.55 1.40
CA ARG A 102 7.12 8.28 0.68
C ARG A 102 8.48 8.10 0.03
N SER A 103 8.96 6.86 -0.03
CA SER A 103 10.24 6.46 -0.63
C SER A 103 10.10 5.87 -2.05
N TRP A 104 8.90 5.84 -2.59
CA TRP A 104 8.56 5.32 -3.92
C TRP A 104 8.02 6.42 -4.83
N ASP A 105 8.07 6.18 -6.14
CA ASP A 105 7.59 7.09 -7.17
C ASP A 105 6.07 7.00 -7.38
N ASP A 106 5.51 7.92 -8.16
CA ASP A 106 4.13 7.86 -8.63
C ASP A 106 3.89 6.62 -9.49
N TYR A 107 2.68 6.05 -9.43
CA TYR A 107 2.27 4.97 -10.30
C TYR A 107 2.49 5.33 -11.79
N SER A 108 3.18 4.46 -12.52
CA SER A 108 3.83 4.83 -13.79
C SER A 108 2.96 4.67 -15.04
N LEU A 109 1.74 4.05 -14.94
CA LEU A 109 0.84 3.85 -16.07
C LEU A 109 -0.31 4.86 -16.02
N GLY A 110 -0.62 5.42 -17.20
CA GLY A 110 -1.85 6.13 -17.46
C GLY A 110 -2.93 5.20 -18.03
N ARG A 111 -3.61 5.62 -19.11
CA ARG A 111 -4.59 4.79 -19.80
C ARG A 111 -3.94 3.55 -20.43
N ALA A 112 -4.33 2.35 -19.99
CA ALA A 112 -3.75 1.08 -20.42
C ALA A 112 -4.78 -0.07 -20.36
N GLY A 113 -4.42 -1.21 -20.94
CA GLY A 113 -5.24 -2.42 -20.92
C GLY A 113 -5.33 -3.03 -19.50
N ALA A 114 -6.42 -3.77 -19.27
CA ALA A 114 -6.67 -4.40 -17.98
C ALA A 114 -5.48 -5.27 -17.51
N ILE A 115 -4.96 -6.13 -18.38
CA ILE A 115 -3.85 -7.03 -18.05
C ILE A 115 -2.55 -6.26 -17.77
N GLU A 116 -2.31 -5.16 -18.45
CA GLU A 116 -1.15 -4.28 -18.21
C GLU A 116 -1.24 -3.64 -16.82
N HIS A 117 -2.41 -3.11 -16.45
CA HIS A 117 -2.64 -2.57 -15.12
C HIS A 117 -2.52 -3.63 -14.02
N LEU A 118 -3.07 -4.83 -14.22
CA LEU A 118 -2.93 -5.93 -13.26
C LEU A 118 -1.47 -6.34 -13.07
N GLY A 119 -0.69 -6.38 -14.17
CA GLY A 119 0.75 -6.63 -14.10
C GLY A 119 1.49 -5.57 -13.26
N ALA A 120 1.19 -4.30 -13.45
CA ALA A 120 1.76 -3.22 -12.66
C ALA A 120 1.31 -3.27 -11.18
N LEU A 121 0.03 -3.57 -10.92
CA LEU A 121 -0.50 -3.71 -9.57
C LEU A 121 0.09 -4.90 -8.81
N ASP A 122 0.50 -5.99 -9.49
CA ASP A 122 1.23 -7.10 -8.85
C ASP A 122 2.52 -6.62 -8.18
N VAL A 123 3.27 -5.72 -8.84
CA VAL A 123 4.48 -5.10 -8.27
C VAL A 123 4.15 -4.18 -7.09
N VAL A 124 3.12 -3.34 -7.25
CA VAL A 124 2.69 -2.41 -6.18
C VAL A 124 2.25 -3.19 -4.92
N TYR A 125 1.38 -4.18 -5.07
CA TYR A 125 0.93 -5.00 -3.94
C TYR A 125 2.06 -5.77 -3.29
N THR A 126 3.00 -6.30 -4.09
CA THR A 126 4.19 -6.99 -3.56
C THR A 126 4.93 -6.09 -2.60
N GLY A 127 5.29 -4.87 -3.00
CA GLY A 127 6.03 -3.94 -2.13
C GLY A 127 5.23 -3.53 -0.88
N VAL A 128 3.93 -3.24 -1.01
CA VAL A 128 3.08 -2.89 0.14
C VAL A 128 3.00 -4.03 1.15
N ILE A 129 2.85 -5.28 0.69
CA ILE A 129 2.74 -6.47 1.55
C ILE A 129 4.09 -6.78 2.24
N GLU A 130 5.20 -6.72 1.50
CA GLU A 130 6.53 -6.92 2.07
C GLU A 130 6.79 -5.95 3.22
N ASP A 131 6.54 -4.66 3.00
CA ASP A 131 6.69 -3.64 4.03
C ASP A 131 5.69 -3.80 5.21
N HIS A 132 4.45 -4.30 4.97
CA HIS A 132 3.51 -4.63 6.05
C HIS A 132 4.04 -5.77 6.93
N ARG A 133 4.62 -6.80 6.31
CA ARG A 133 5.23 -7.92 7.04
C ARG A 133 6.42 -7.45 7.88
N GLU A 134 7.26 -6.55 7.34
CA GLU A 134 8.32 -5.93 8.15
C GLU A 134 7.77 -5.11 9.33
N ALA A 135 6.65 -4.42 9.14
CA ALA A 135 6.00 -3.67 10.21
C ALA A 135 5.45 -4.59 11.31
N ILE A 136 4.89 -5.76 10.95
CA ILE A 136 4.46 -6.79 11.90
C ILE A 136 5.65 -7.22 12.76
N GLU A 137 6.79 -7.57 12.16
CA GLU A 137 7.98 -7.98 12.89
C GLU A 137 8.51 -6.90 13.85
N LYS A 138 8.44 -5.63 13.44
CA LYS A 138 8.88 -4.49 14.25
C LYS A 138 7.95 -4.16 15.43
N THR A 139 6.68 -4.53 15.33
CA THR A 139 5.65 -4.16 16.33
C THR A 139 5.25 -5.31 17.25
N GLY A 140 5.54 -6.56 16.90
CA GLY A 140 5.06 -7.75 17.62
C GLY A 140 5.43 -7.79 19.09
N ASP A 141 6.71 -7.69 19.40
CA ASP A 141 7.18 -7.73 20.80
C ASP A 141 6.69 -6.51 21.63
N PRO A 142 6.83 -5.25 21.15
CA PRO A 142 6.48 -4.09 21.95
C PRO A 142 4.95 -3.81 22.01
N ASP A 143 4.18 -4.24 21.02
CA ASP A 143 2.74 -3.94 20.95
C ASP A 143 1.93 -5.00 20.17
N PRO A 144 1.54 -6.10 20.81
CA PRO A 144 0.71 -7.14 20.18
C PRO A 144 -0.63 -6.64 19.63
N VAL A 145 -1.16 -5.53 20.13
CA VAL A 145 -2.42 -4.92 19.61
C VAL A 145 -2.18 -4.30 18.23
N THR A 146 -1.07 -3.60 18.07
CA THR A 146 -0.68 -3.08 16.73
C THR A 146 -0.30 -4.20 15.77
N GLU A 147 0.39 -5.25 16.25
CA GLU A 147 0.69 -6.45 15.48
C GLU A 147 -0.58 -7.10 14.92
N ASP A 148 -1.61 -7.33 15.75
CA ASP A 148 -2.88 -7.92 15.34
C ASP A 148 -3.59 -7.11 14.25
N ILE A 149 -3.58 -5.79 14.36
CA ILE A 149 -4.10 -4.88 13.33
C ILE A 149 -3.37 -5.09 12.00
N LEU A 150 -2.04 -5.12 12.02
CA LEU A 150 -1.23 -5.27 10.82
C LEU A 150 -1.36 -6.69 10.21
N ILE A 151 -1.47 -7.73 11.03
CA ILE A 151 -1.73 -9.11 10.59
C ILE A 151 -3.07 -9.19 9.85
N ALA A 152 -4.14 -8.63 10.43
CA ALA A 152 -5.45 -8.61 9.80
C ALA A 152 -5.44 -7.88 8.44
N GLN A 153 -4.77 -6.73 8.38
CA GLN A 153 -4.61 -5.97 7.13
C GLN A 153 -3.78 -6.74 6.09
N SER A 154 -2.69 -7.36 6.50
CA SER A 154 -1.85 -8.18 5.60
C SER A 154 -2.63 -9.32 4.97
N GLY A 155 -3.43 -10.06 5.75
CA GLY A 155 -4.26 -11.13 5.23
C GLY A 155 -5.26 -10.64 4.16
N GLN A 156 -5.84 -9.47 4.33
CA GLN A 156 -6.74 -8.87 3.35
C GLN A 156 -6.00 -8.35 2.09
N LEU A 157 -4.84 -7.74 2.26
CA LEU A 157 -4.00 -7.29 1.13
C LEU A 157 -3.50 -8.48 0.29
N GLU A 158 -3.11 -9.58 0.92
CA GLU A 158 -2.70 -10.82 0.26
C GLU A 158 -3.86 -11.45 -0.53
N LEU A 159 -5.09 -11.41 -0.01
CA LEU A 159 -6.29 -11.86 -0.72
C LEU A 159 -6.52 -11.01 -1.99
N PHE A 160 -6.42 -9.69 -1.89
CA PHE A 160 -6.56 -8.80 -3.04
C PHE A 160 -5.44 -9.01 -4.07
N HIS A 161 -4.22 -9.23 -3.60
CA HIS A 161 -3.08 -9.55 -4.44
C HIS A 161 -3.28 -10.89 -5.18
N TRP A 162 -3.84 -11.88 -4.52
CA TRP A 162 -4.20 -13.14 -5.17
C TRP A 162 -5.25 -12.93 -6.28
N PHE A 163 -6.26 -12.08 -6.10
CA PHE A 163 -7.21 -11.76 -7.17
C PHE A 163 -6.51 -11.21 -8.42
N ILE A 164 -5.52 -10.35 -8.23
CA ILE A 164 -4.70 -9.81 -9.32
C ILE A 164 -3.89 -10.92 -9.99
N ARG A 165 -3.19 -11.73 -9.22
CA ARG A 165 -2.34 -12.84 -9.71
C ARG A 165 -3.12 -13.91 -10.45
N ALA A 166 -4.35 -14.19 -10.03
CA ALA A 166 -5.22 -15.14 -10.72
C ALA A 166 -5.56 -14.75 -12.17
N HIS A 167 -5.46 -13.48 -12.53
CA HIS A 167 -5.57 -13.02 -13.92
C HIS A 167 -4.26 -13.12 -14.71
N LEU A 168 -3.13 -13.28 -14.04
CA LEU A 168 -1.78 -13.25 -14.60
C LEU A 168 -1.13 -14.63 -14.66
N GLU A 169 -1.74 -15.62 -14.02
CA GLU A 169 -1.26 -16.97 -13.90
C GLU A 169 -1.68 -17.81 -15.13
N ASP A 170 -0.75 -18.59 -15.67
CA ASP A 170 -1.06 -19.59 -16.68
C ASP A 170 -1.54 -20.92 -16.03
N PRO A 171 -2.13 -21.87 -16.81
CA PRO A 171 -2.55 -23.15 -16.26
C PRO A 171 -1.44 -24.00 -15.63
N GLY A 172 -0.17 -23.66 -15.86
CA GLY A 172 1.01 -24.31 -15.27
C GLY A 172 1.44 -23.66 -13.93
N GLY A 173 0.76 -22.61 -13.47
CA GLY A 173 1.08 -21.89 -12.24
C GLY A 173 2.17 -20.83 -12.38
N HIS A 174 2.53 -20.43 -13.60
CA HIS A 174 3.54 -19.41 -13.83
C HIS A 174 2.91 -18.02 -13.96
N LEU A 175 3.46 -17.04 -13.26
CA LEU A 175 3.01 -15.65 -13.37
C LEU A 175 3.64 -14.95 -14.58
N ALA A 176 2.83 -14.26 -15.35
CA ALA A 176 3.29 -13.44 -16.47
C ALA A 176 4.25 -12.31 -16.03
N THR A 177 4.16 -11.88 -14.78
CA THR A 177 5.01 -10.85 -14.14
C THR A 177 6.32 -11.38 -13.57
N ALA A 178 6.57 -12.69 -13.62
CA ALA A 178 7.77 -13.29 -13.04
C ALA A 178 9.05 -12.53 -13.41
N SER A 179 9.87 -12.20 -12.40
CA SER A 179 11.09 -11.36 -12.53
C SER A 179 10.86 -9.91 -12.99
N ALA A 180 9.66 -9.38 -12.94
CA ALA A 180 9.44 -7.96 -13.14
C ALA A 180 9.74 -7.20 -11.83
N SER A 181 10.56 -6.14 -11.93
CA SER A 181 10.95 -5.30 -10.79
C SER A 181 10.37 -3.89 -10.86
N THR A 182 9.67 -3.54 -11.93
CA THR A 182 9.01 -2.25 -12.10
C THR A 182 7.63 -2.44 -12.73
N GLU A 183 6.71 -1.54 -12.44
CA GLU A 183 5.35 -1.52 -13.01
C GLU A 183 5.36 -1.57 -14.54
N ARG A 184 6.20 -0.76 -15.19
CA ARG A 184 6.33 -0.73 -16.65
C ARG A 184 6.87 -2.06 -17.21
N SER A 185 7.81 -2.70 -16.52
CA SER A 185 8.34 -3.99 -16.96
C SER A 185 7.29 -5.10 -16.81
N ALA A 186 6.52 -5.07 -15.74
CA ALA A 186 5.43 -6.01 -15.49
C ALA A 186 4.31 -5.83 -16.54
N ALA A 187 3.84 -4.61 -16.77
CA ALA A 187 2.84 -4.30 -17.79
C ALA A 187 3.30 -4.76 -19.20
N ALA A 188 4.55 -4.50 -19.57
CA ALA A 188 5.07 -4.92 -20.88
C ALA A 188 5.17 -6.44 -21.05
N LYS A 189 5.44 -7.18 -19.96
CA LYS A 189 5.45 -8.66 -19.99
C LYS A 189 4.04 -9.21 -20.15
N THR A 190 3.08 -8.70 -19.39
CA THR A 190 1.69 -9.17 -19.43
C THR A 190 1.01 -8.88 -20.76
N ALA A 191 1.25 -7.71 -21.37
CA ALA A 191 0.75 -7.38 -22.69
C ALA A 191 1.17 -8.39 -23.76
N ARG A 192 2.41 -8.91 -23.72
CA ARG A 192 2.93 -9.91 -24.67
C ARG A 192 2.27 -11.29 -24.54
N VAL A 193 1.83 -11.66 -23.36
CA VAL A 193 1.14 -12.95 -23.12
C VAL A 193 -0.30 -12.88 -23.62
N SER A 194 -0.97 -11.76 -23.45
CA SER A 194 -2.37 -11.55 -23.88
C SER A 194 -2.56 -11.51 -25.40
N THR A 195 -1.50 -11.38 -26.18
CA THR A 195 -1.55 -11.33 -27.68
C THR A 195 -1.26 -12.67 -28.33
N ARG A 196 -1.04 -13.72 -27.56
CA ARG A 196 -0.84 -15.11 -28.03
C ARG A 196 -2.06 -15.96 -27.76
#